data_a96e7cd09abb601027e4530c0a9208ca
#
_entry.id   a96e7cd09abb601027e4530c0a9208ca
#
_cell.length_a   1.000
_cell.length_b   1.000
_cell.length_c   1.000
_cell.angle_alpha   90.00
_cell.angle_beta   90.00
_cell.angle_gamma   90.00
#
_symmetry.space_group_name_H-M   'P 1'
#
loop_
_entity.id
_entity.type
_entity.pdbx_description
1 polymer ?
#
loop_
_entity_poly.entity_id
_entity_poly.type
_entity_poly.pdbx_seq_one_letter_code
_entity_poly.pdbx_strand_id
1 'polypeptide(L)'
;YVAFMNHIKATNALVHISMKPLGFFRRYPYLAATVTIPIGQLLFITTPSAAGLGLLLVASVYPVLIGLGVSRLTALSVIAAATLFDQGPGSANTALAAELIDQTNVAYFITHQLPLVIPTTLVVMTLFYFNNRYFDKKEAAKQSMENSETTEVPQTSAKPDIPLIFAMLPILPLALLIVFSPYVGLFQPPITLNTTTAMLFSLFVSLVFVGYHTRNIRKTFDAFSSFWKGMGNVFGSVVTLIVASEIFSKGLISLGFIDSLVDYSTHIGLSGIAIAAVFALIIFCAAMLMGSGNAAFFSFGPLLPGIAGQLGMPAYSLVLPLQLSASMGRAASPIAGIIVAIAGVAGVSPIEL
;
A
#
# COMPACT_ATOMS: atom_id res chain seq x y z
N TYR A 1 13.77 2.22 7.11
CA TYR A 1 14.00 0.80 6.84
C TYR A 1 13.81 0.48 5.35
N VAL A 2 12.64 0.81 4.75
CA VAL A 2 12.32 0.52 3.33
C VAL A 2 13.39 1.04 2.37
N ALA A 3 13.86 2.28 2.54
CA ALA A 3 14.92 2.87 1.70
C ALA A 3 16.22 2.05 1.76
N PHE A 4 16.59 1.56 2.94
CA PHE A 4 17.74 0.67 3.12
C PHE A 4 17.51 -0.69 2.41
N MET A 5 16.35 -1.32 2.56
CA MET A 5 16.01 -2.57 1.87
C MET A 5 16.06 -2.44 0.35
N ASN A 6 15.58 -1.32 -0.18
CA ASN A 6 15.65 -1.02 -1.61
C ASN A 6 17.10 -0.80 -2.07
N HIS A 7 17.91 -0.10 -1.28
CA HIS A 7 19.33 0.15 -1.60
C HIS A 7 20.14 -1.15 -1.70
N ILE A 8 19.96 -2.06 -0.74
CA ILE A 8 20.60 -3.39 -0.77
C ILE A 8 19.91 -4.37 -1.71
N LYS A 9 18.88 -3.93 -2.44
CA LYS A 9 18.05 -4.70 -3.38
C LYS A 9 17.36 -5.92 -2.73
N ALA A 10 17.23 -5.97 -1.41
CA ALA A 10 16.53 -7.04 -0.70
C ALA A 10 15.06 -7.15 -1.10
N THR A 11 14.40 -6.00 -1.32
CA THR A 11 13.02 -5.94 -1.83
C THR A 11 12.91 -6.58 -3.22
N ASN A 12 13.92 -6.40 -4.10
CA ASN A 12 13.93 -7.04 -5.42
C ASN A 12 13.98 -8.59 -5.30
N ALA A 13 14.81 -9.10 -4.38
CA ALA A 13 14.89 -10.53 -4.11
C ALA A 13 13.55 -11.09 -3.58
N LEU A 14 12.90 -10.36 -2.70
CA LEU A 14 11.58 -10.73 -2.15
C LEU A 14 10.52 -10.75 -3.26
N VAL A 15 10.43 -9.71 -4.09
CA VAL A 15 9.50 -9.64 -5.23
C VAL A 15 9.74 -10.80 -6.17
N HIS A 16 11.00 -11.09 -6.51
CA HIS A 16 11.34 -12.21 -7.41
C HIS A 16 10.86 -13.57 -6.89
N ILE A 17 11.04 -13.85 -5.59
CA ILE A 17 10.55 -15.08 -4.97
C ILE A 17 9.03 -15.14 -4.96
N SER A 18 8.38 -14.04 -4.53
CA SER A 18 6.92 -13.98 -4.38
C SER A 18 6.17 -14.10 -5.70
N MET A 19 6.83 -13.80 -6.84
CA MET A 19 6.22 -13.90 -8.17
C MET A 19 6.43 -15.25 -8.86
N LYS A 20 7.23 -16.14 -8.29
CA LYS A 20 7.40 -17.52 -8.86
C LYS A 20 6.08 -18.26 -9.08
N PRO A 21 5.07 -18.19 -8.18
CA PRO A 21 3.79 -18.86 -8.38
C PRO A 21 3.04 -18.44 -9.65
N LEU A 22 3.28 -17.25 -10.21
CA LEU A 22 2.65 -16.83 -11.46
C LEU A 22 2.92 -17.79 -12.62
N GLY A 23 4.06 -18.49 -12.59
CA GLY A 23 4.41 -19.51 -13.58
C GLY A 23 3.42 -20.68 -13.64
N PHE A 24 2.72 -21.00 -12.56
CA PHE A 24 1.69 -22.05 -12.54
C PHE A 24 0.44 -21.67 -13.35
N PHE A 25 0.20 -20.35 -13.50
CA PHE A 25 -0.99 -19.82 -14.20
C PHE A 25 -0.74 -19.51 -15.67
N ARG A 26 0.37 -19.99 -16.26
CA ARG A 26 0.71 -19.74 -17.68
C ARG A 26 -0.44 -20.07 -18.65
N ARG A 27 -1.27 -21.05 -18.32
CA ARG A 27 -2.42 -21.45 -19.14
C ARG A 27 -3.61 -20.50 -19.05
N TYR A 28 -3.62 -19.63 -18.03
CA TYR A 28 -4.74 -18.71 -17.70
C TYR A 28 -4.20 -17.31 -17.45
N PRO A 29 -3.89 -16.52 -18.49
CA PRO A 29 -3.21 -15.23 -18.36
C PRO A 29 -3.96 -14.23 -17.46
N TYR A 30 -5.28 -14.12 -17.58
CA TYR A 30 -6.06 -13.23 -16.73
C TYR A 30 -6.09 -13.66 -15.26
N LEU A 31 -6.01 -14.96 -14.99
CA LEU A 31 -5.89 -15.45 -13.62
C LEU A 31 -4.51 -15.13 -13.06
N ALA A 32 -3.44 -15.28 -13.85
CA ALA A 32 -2.10 -14.87 -13.46
C ALA A 32 -2.06 -13.37 -13.11
N ALA A 33 -2.64 -12.54 -13.99
CA ALA A 33 -2.75 -11.10 -13.74
C ALA A 33 -3.50 -10.82 -12.42
N THR A 34 -4.66 -11.41 -12.22
CA THR A 34 -5.48 -11.19 -11.01
C THR A 34 -4.80 -11.65 -9.73
N VAL A 35 -4.09 -12.79 -9.75
CA VAL A 35 -3.33 -13.31 -8.58
C VAL A 35 -2.14 -12.40 -8.23
N THR A 36 -1.67 -11.57 -9.14
CA THR A 36 -0.67 -10.53 -8.83
C THR A 36 -1.14 -9.56 -7.75
N ILE A 37 -2.46 -9.28 -7.68
CA ILE A 37 -3.02 -8.33 -6.70
C ILE A 37 -2.75 -8.77 -5.26
N PRO A 38 -3.22 -9.93 -4.77
CA PRO A 38 -2.97 -10.32 -3.37
C PRO A 38 -1.49 -10.55 -3.08
N ILE A 39 -0.70 -11.07 -4.02
CA ILE A 39 0.75 -11.22 -3.83
C ILE A 39 1.38 -9.84 -3.65
N GLY A 40 1.03 -8.87 -4.48
CA GLY A 40 1.52 -7.50 -4.36
C GLY A 40 1.08 -6.82 -3.08
N GLN A 41 -0.16 -7.05 -2.60
CA GLN A 41 -0.63 -6.54 -1.31
C GLN A 41 0.16 -7.13 -0.13
N LEU A 42 0.51 -8.41 -0.16
CA LEU A 42 1.40 -9.01 0.84
C LEU A 42 2.81 -8.37 0.82
N LEU A 43 3.32 -8.09 -0.37
CA LEU A 43 4.58 -7.34 -0.51
C LEU A 43 4.47 -5.92 0.02
N PHE A 44 3.31 -5.27 -0.18
CA PHE A 44 3.07 -3.90 0.28
C PHE A 44 3.04 -3.81 1.80
N ILE A 45 2.55 -4.83 2.52
CA ILE A 45 2.63 -4.90 3.99
C ILE A 45 4.08 -4.85 4.48
N THR A 46 5.00 -5.52 3.78
CA THR A 46 6.42 -5.57 4.15
C THR A 46 7.21 -4.35 3.67
N THR A 47 6.73 -3.70 2.61
CA THR A 47 7.39 -2.56 1.96
C THR A 47 6.36 -1.48 1.66
N PRO A 48 5.90 -0.70 2.68
CA PRO A 48 4.82 0.26 2.54
C PRO A 48 5.26 1.52 1.78
N SER A 49 5.54 1.36 0.50
CA SER A 49 5.89 2.41 -0.46
C SER A 49 5.24 2.10 -1.81
N ALA A 50 4.08 2.70 -2.08
CA ALA A 50 3.31 2.40 -3.28
C ALA A 50 4.08 2.63 -4.58
N ALA A 51 4.72 3.79 -4.74
CA ALA A 51 5.52 4.09 -5.93
C ALA A 51 6.75 3.18 -6.03
N GLY A 52 7.44 2.93 -4.91
CA GLY A 52 8.61 2.05 -4.87
C GLY A 52 8.26 0.61 -5.24
N LEU A 53 7.21 0.05 -4.65
CA LEU A 53 6.75 -1.30 -4.99
C LEU A 53 6.21 -1.37 -6.42
N GLY A 54 5.44 -0.36 -6.87
CA GLY A 54 4.93 -0.28 -8.23
C GLY A 54 6.04 -0.38 -9.28
N LEU A 55 7.11 0.42 -9.12
CA LEU A 55 8.27 0.37 -10.01
C LEU A 55 8.96 -0.99 -10.00
N LEU A 56 9.11 -1.64 -8.83
CA LEU A 56 9.67 -2.98 -8.73
C LEU A 56 8.79 -4.03 -9.42
N LEU A 57 7.48 -3.93 -9.28
CA LEU A 57 6.54 -4.83 -9.94
C LEU A 57 6.54 -4.62 -11.46
N VAL A 58 6.63 -3.36 -11.93
CA VAL A 58 6.78 -3.10 -13.38
C VAL A 58 8.09 -3.71 -13.91
N ALA A 59 9.18 -3.56 -13.20
CA ALA A 59 10.46 -4.15 -13.63
C ALA A 59 10.49 -5.68 -13.64
N SER A 60 9.69 -6.33 -12.77
CA SER A 60 9.75 -7.80 -12.56
C SER A 60 8.53 -8.56 -13.06
N VAL A 61 7.32 -8.03 -12.84
CA VAL A 61 6.04 -8.72 -13.10
C VAL A 61 5.46 -8.33 -14.44
N TYR A 62 5.57 -7.07 -14.83
CA TYR A 62 5.04 -6.59 -16.10
C TYR A 62 5.53 -7.39 -17.31
N PRO A 63 6.87 -7.65 -17.48
CA PRO A 63 7.34 -8.46 -18.61
C PRO A 63 6.81 -9.88 -18.58
N VAL A 64 6.61 -10.46 -17.38
CA VAL A 64 6.05 -11.81 -17.23
C VAL A 64 4.59 -11.83 -17.68
N LEU A 65 3.77 -10.85 -17.26
CA LEU A 65 2.36 -10.76 -17.66
C LEU A 65 2.21 -10.54 -19.16
N ILE A 66 3.02 -9.64 -19.75
CA ILE A 66 3.04 -9.43 -21.20
C ILE A 66 3.43 -10.74 -21.93
N GLY A 67 4.45 -11.45 -21.46
CA GLY A 67 4.87 -12.75 -22.01
C GLY A 67 3.81 -13.86 -21.89
N LEU A 68 2.83 -13.71 -20.99
CA LEU A 68 1.65 -14.57 -20.87
C LEU A 68 0.50 -14.16 -21.79
N GLY A 69 0.63 -13.05 -22.53
CA GLY A 69 -0.39 -12.56 -23.45
C GLY A 69 -1.43 -11.64 -22.80
N VAL A 70 -1.11 -11.05 -21.63
CA VAL A 70 -1.93 -10.02 -20.98
C VAL A 70 -1.65 -8.67 -21.63
N SER A 71 -2.67 -7.83 -21.83
CA SER A 71 -2.49 -6.50 -22.40
C SER A 71 -1.64 -5.59 -21.48
N ARG A 72 -1.08 -4.51 -22.04
CA ARG A 72 -0.28 -3.54 -21.28
C ARG A 72 -1.11 -2.90 -20.17
N LEU A 73 -2.32 -2.44 -20.48
CA LEU A 73 -3.19 -1.78 -19.51
C LEU A 73 -3.63 -2.74 -18.41
N THR A 74 -4.01 -3.98 -18.75
CA THR A 74 -4.32 -5.02 -17.76
C THR A 74 -3.14 -5.32 -16.85
N ALA A 75 -1.93 -5.47 -17.38
CA ALA A 75 -0.74 -5.72 -16.56
C ALA A 75 -0.45 -4.57 -15.59
N LEU A 76 -0.57 -3.31 -16.05
CA LEU A 76 -0.36 -2.13 -15.22
C LEU A 76 -1.48 -1.93 -14.18
N SER A 77 -2.74 -2.16 -14.57
CA SER A 77 -3.88 -2.03 -13.66
C SER A 77 -3.79 -2.97 -12.45
N VAL A 78 -3.37 -4.23 -12.66
CA VAL A 78 -3.19 -5.17 -11.54
C VAL A 78 -1.96 -4.83 -10.70
N ILE A 79 -0.91 -4.23 -11.28
CA ILE A 79 0.25 -3.72 -10.54
C ILE A 79 -0.16 -2.51 -9.68
N ALA A 80 -0.98 -1.61 -10.20
CA ALA A 80 -1.55 -0.50 -9.41
C ALA A 80 -2.42 -1.04 -8.26
N ALA A 81 -3.31 -2.00 -8.56
CA ALA A 81 -4.18 -2.64 -7.58
C ALA A 81 -3.43 -3.43 -6.51
N ALA A 82 -2.20 -3.88 -6.77
CA ALA A 82 -1.33 -4.49 -5.77
C ALA A 82 -1.01 -3.56 -4.59
N THR A 83 -1.16 -2.24 -4.76
CA THR A 83 -1.00 -1.25 -3.68
C THR A 83 -2.32 -0.58 -3.28
N LEU A 84 -3.46 -1.18 -3.64
CA LEU A 84 -4.79 -0.59 -3.44
C LEU A 84 -5.07 -0.27 -1.97
N PHE A 85 -4.74 -1.19 -1.07
CA PHE A 85 -4.94 -1.04 0.36
C PHE A 85 -3.61 -0.75 1.06
N ASP A 86 -3.48 0.45 1.64
CA ASP A 86 -2.34 0.81 2.49
C ASP A 86 -2.59 0.25 3.90
N GLN A 87 -2.07 -0.93 4.15
CA GLN A 87 -2.30 -1.75 5.33
C GLN A 87 -1.01 -2.31 5.91
N GLY A 88 -1.14 -2.88 7.09
CA GLY A 88 -0.03 -3.51 7.78
C GLY A 88 0.59 -2.62 8.86
N PRO A 89 1.21 -3.22 9.89
CA PRO A 89 1.66 -2.50 11.08
C PRO A 89 2.81 -1.51 10.82
N GLY A 90 3.47 -1.60 9.66
CA GLY A 90 4.51 -0.67 9.22
C GLY A 90 4.02 0.53 8.43
N SER A 91 2.74 0.60 8.09
CA SER A 91 2.16 1.71 7.34
C SER A 91 1.90 2.92 8.23
N ALA A 92 2.15 4.13 7.71
CA ALA A 92 1.85 5.38 8.41
C ALA A 92 0.33 5.57 8.59
N ASN A 93 -0.48 5.16 7.62
CA ASN A 93 -1.94 5.19 7.73
C ASN A 93 -2.44 4.25 8.83
N THR A 94 -1.85 3.06 8.96
CA THR A 94 -2.17 2.12 10.04
C THR A 94 -1.76 2.70 11.40
N ALA A 95 -0.61 3.36 11.48
CA ALA A 95 -0.14 3.96 12.71
C ALA A 95 -1.10 5.05 13.21
N LEU A 96 -1.50 5.99 12.34
CA LEU A 96 -2.49 7.00 12.70
C LEU A 96 -3.85 6.38 13.04
N ALA A 97 -4.34 5.44 12.24
CA ALA A 97 -5.63 4.80 12.49
C ALA A 97 -5.67 4.06 13.84
N ALA A 98 -4.59 3.36 14.19
CA ALA A 98 -4.45 2.67 15.47
C ALA A 98 -4.41 3.65 16.65
N GLU A 99 -3.68 4.77 16.50
CA GLU A 99 -3.63 5.85 17.49
C GLU A 99 -5.01 6.47 17.73
N LEU A 100 -5.78 6.73 16.66
CA LEU A 100 -7.12 7.34 16.75
C LEU A 100 -8.15 6.47 17.50
N ILE A 101 -7.90 5.17 17.64
CA ILE A 101 -8.78 4.24 18.37
C ILE A 101 -8.10 3.62 19.59
N ASP A 102 -6.98 4.18 20.02
CA ASP A 102 -6.20 3.76 21.19
C ASP A 102 -5.79 2.28 21.14
N GLN A 103 -5.27 1.85 20.00
CA GLN A 103 -4.77 0.48 19.77
C GLN A 103 -3.31 0.48 19.31
N THR A 104 -2.65 -0.68 19.46
CA THR A 104 -1.35 -0.89 18.80
C THR A 104 -1.54 -1.16 17.31
N ASN A 105 -0.55 -0.80 16.48
CA ASN A 105 -0.59 -1.03 15.03
C ASN A 105 -0.87 -2.51 14.68
N VAL A 106 -0.32 -3.44 15.45
CA VAL A 106 -0.51 -4.88 15.25
C VAL A 106 -1.93 -5.30 15.59
N ALA A 107 -2.47 -4.81 16.73
CA ALA A 107 -3.84 -5.11 17.13
C ALA A 107 -4.82 -4.59 16.06
N TYR A 108 -4.70 -3.33 15.67
CA TYR A 108 -5.54 -2.73 14.64
C TYR A 108 -5.46 -3.50 13.31
N PHE A 109 -4.27 -3.88 12.88
CA PHE A 109 -4.08 -4.66 11.67
C PHE A 109 -4.81 -6.01 11.72
N ILE A 110 -4.63 -6.76 12.81
CA ILE A 110 -5.20 -8.11 12.94
C ILE A 110 -6.72 -8.07 13.15
N THR A 111 -7.21 -7.16 14.02
CA THR A 111 -8.62 -7.16 14.44
C THR A 111 -9.54 -6.39 13.51
N HIS A 112 -9.04 -5.39 12.80
CA HIS A 112 -9.86 -4.52 11.96
C HIS A 112 -9.49 -4.57 10.47
N GLN A 113 -8.19 -4.42 10.12
CA GLN A 113 -7.80 -4.38 8.71
C GLN A 113 -7.96 -5.73 8.02
N LEU A 114 -7.37 -6.79 8.54
CA LEU A 114 -7.41 -8.11 7.89
C LEU A 114 -8.84 -8.63 7.64
N PRO A 115 -9.77 -8.58 8.64
CA PRO A 115 -11.14 -9.05 8.42
C PRO A 115 -11.89 -8.31 7.31
N LEU A 116 -11.55 -7.05 7.04
CA LEU A 116 -12.18 -6.26 5.98
C LEU A 116 -11.42 -6.37 4.65
N VAL A 117 -10.09 -6.33 4.69
CA VAL A 117 -9.28 -6.33 3.46
C VAL A 117 -9.31 -7.68 2.74
N ILE A 118 -9.34 -8.79 3.46
CA ILE A 118 -9.38 -10.12 2.82
C ILE A 118 -10.61 -10.29 1.93
N PRO A 119 -11.85 -10.12 2.43
CA PRO A 119 -13.04 -10.23 1.57
C PRO A 119 -13.08 -9.15 0.49
N THR A 120 -12.65 -7.91 0.80
CA THR A 120 -12.61 -6.84 -0.19
C THR A 120 -11.61 -7.14 -1.31
N THR A 121 -10.45 -7.72 -0.99
CA THR A 121 -9.47 -8.18 -2.01
C THR A 121 -10.08 -9.24 -2.92
N LEU A 122 -10.86 -10.19 -2.41
CA LEU A 122 -11.55 -11.19 -3.24
C LEU A 122 -12.56 -10.55 -4.20
N VAL A 123 -13.30 -9.55 -3.73
CA VAL A 123 -14.21 -8.75 -4.58
C VAL A 123 -13.41 -8.02 -5.66
N VAL A 124 -12.34 -7.33 -5.29
CA VAL A 124 -11.45 -6.63 -6.22
C VAL A 124 -10.88 -7.59 -7.26
N MET A 125 -10.35 -8.75 -6.85
CA MET A 125 -9.85 -9.77 -7.77
C MET A 125 -10.92 -10.18 -8.79
N THR A 126 -12.13 -10.43 -8.32
CA THR A 126 -13.26 -10.84 -9.18
C THR A 126 -13.59 -9.74 -10.19
N LEU A 127 -13.70 -8.49 -9.74
CA LEU A 127 -13.98 -7.34 -10.61
C LEU A 127 -12.85 -7.14 -11.63
N PHE A 128 -11.59 -7.19 -11.22
CA PHE A 128 -10.44 -7.05 -12.12
C PHE A 128 -10.38 -8.17 -13.16
N TYR A 129 -10.67 -9.41 -12.78
CA TYR A 129 -10.71 -10.53 -13.72
C TYR A 129 -11.72 -10.29 -14.86
N PHE A 130 -12.96 -9.91 -14.51
CA PHE A 130 -14.00 -9.70 -15.52
C PHE A 130 -13.77 -8.41 -16.32
N ASN A 131 -13.44 -7.31 -15.66
CA ASN A 131 -13.21 -6.03 -16.33
C ASN A 131 -12.03 -6.09 -17.30
N ASN A 132 -10.89 -6.59 -16.86
CA ASN A 132 -9.71 -6.68 -17.72
C ASN A 132 -9.98 -7.58 -18.94
N ARG A 133 -10.65 -8.71 -18.73
CA ARG A 133 -11.04 -9.59 -19.84
C ARG A 133 -12.01 -8.91 -20.82
N TYR A 134 -12.92 -8.09 -20.31
CA TYR A 134 -13.87 -7.32 -21.15
C TYR A 134 -13.14 -6.24 -21.96
N PHE A 135 -12.30 -5.44 -21.33
CA PHE A 135 -11.58 -4.35 -21.98
C PHE A 135 -10.56 -4.86 -22.99
N ASP A 136 -9.79 -5.90 -22.67
CA ASP A 136 -8.83 -6.50 -23.59
C ASP A 136 -9.52 -7.07 -24.85
N LYS A 137 -10.68 -7.70 -24.70
CA LYS A 137 -11.46 -8.16 -25.85
C LYS A 137 -11.95 -7.00 -26.71
N LYS A 138 -12.38 -5.89 -26.09
CA LYS A 138 -12.82 -4.69 -26.80
C LYS A 138 -11.67 -4.01 -27.54
N GLU A 139 -10.49 -3.97 -26.94
CA GLU A 139 -9.29 -3.39 -27.54
C GLU A 139 -8.79 -4.25 -28.70
N ALA A 140 -8.73 -5.57 -28.56
CA ALA A 140 -8.37 -6.49 -29.61
C ALA A 140 -9.34 -6.39 -30.84
N ALA A 141 -10.63 -6.17 -30.60
CA ALA A 141 -11.60 -5.93 -31.65
C ALA A 141 -11.38 -4.59 -32.39
N LYS A 142 -10.87 -3.57 -31.71
CA LYS A 142 -10.48 -2.28 -32.32
C LYS A 142 -9.17 -2.39 -33.12
N GLN A 143 -8.15 -3.07 -32.56
CA GLN A 143 -6.85 -3.24 -33.21
C GLN A 143 -6.92 -4.10 -34.47
N SER A 144 -7.88 -5.03 -34.56
CA SER A 144 -8.12 -5.79 -35.81
C SER A 144 -8.68 -4.91 -36.94
N MET A 145 -9.12 -3.68 -36.65
CA MET A 145 -9.59 -2.69 -37.63
C MET A 145 -8.53 -1.62 -37.96
N GLU A 146 -7.51 -1.45 -37.12
CA GLU A 146 -6.40 -0.49 -37.32
C GLU A 146 -5.09 -1.27 -37.33
N ASN A 147 -4.39 -1.28 -38.49
CA ASN A 147 -3.03 -1.79 -38.59
C ASN A 147 -2.09 -0.90 -37.77
N SER A 148 -1.81 -1.23 -36.51
CA SER A 148 -0.95 -0.45 -35.64
C SER A 148 0.31 -1.22 -35.22
N GLU A 149 1.42 -0.55 -35.42
CA GLU A 149 2.79 -0.99 -35.15
C GLU A 149 2.99 -1.45 -33.69
N THR A 150 3.54 -2.67 -33.55
CA THR A 150 3.97 -3.21 -32.28
C THR A 150 5.24 -2.51 -31.81
N THR A 151 5.13 -1.66 -30.80
CA THR A 151 6.30 -1.12 -30.10
C THR A 151 6.92 -2.22 -29.23
N GLU A 152 8.17 -2.55 -29.51
CA GLU A 152 8.95 -3.54 -28.76
C GLU A 152 9.10 -3.10 -27.30
N VAL A 153 8.71 -3.98 -26.39
CA VAL A 153 8.88 -3.81 -24.94
C VAL A 153 10.30 -4.25 -24.57
N PRO A 154 11.08 -3.44 -23.83
CA PRO A 154 12.40 -3.85 -23.36
C PRO A 154 12.29 -5.11 -22.49
N GLN A 155 12.79 -6.23 -22.96
CA GLN A 155 12.91 -7.47 -22.17
C GLN A 155 14.06 -7.32 -21.18
N THR A 156 13.78 -6.84 -20.00
CA THR A 156 14.75 -6.83 -18.90
C THR A 156 14.32 -7.82 -17.81
N SER A 157 14.35 -9.09 -18.11
CA SER A 157 14.32 -10.14 -17.08
C SER A 157 15.73 -10.29 -16.49
N ALA A 158 16.23 -9.26 -15.83
CA ALA A 158 17.48 -9.38 -15.09
C ALA A 158 17.22 -10.29 -13.87
N LYS A 159 17.81 -11.49 -13.87
CA LYS A 159 17.93 -12.28 -12.63
C LYS A 159 18.57 -11.36 -11.57
N PRO A 160 18.03 -11.31 -10.35
CA PRO A 160 18.67 -10.51 -9.31
C PRO A 160 20.07 -11.09 -9.03
N ASP A 161 21.11 -10.26 -9.18
CA ASP A 161 22.52 -10.60 -8.83
C ASP A 161 22.74 -10.78 -7.32
N ILE A 162 21.67 -11.08 -6.56
CA ILE A 162 21.69 -11.07 -5.11
C ILE A 162 21.18 -12.42 -4.60
N PRO A 163 21.84 -12.98 -3.57
CA PRO A 163 21.40 -14.21 -2.94
C PRO A 163 19.96 -14.09 -2.45
N LEU A 164 19.16 -15.12 -2.71
CA LEU A 164 17.73 -15.17 -2.35
C LEU A 164 17.49 -15.01 -0.84
N ILE A 165 18.50 -15.27 -0.01
CA ILE A 165 18.41 -15.09 1.45
C ILE A 165 18.15 -13.62 1.85
N PHE A 166 18.54 -12.64 1.02
CA PHE A 166 18.21 -11.22 1.25
C PHE A 166 16.71 -10.95 1.25
N ALA A 167 15.91 -11.79 0.62
CA ALA A 167 14.45 -11.67 0.60
C ALA A 167 13.81 -11.81 2.00
N MET A 168 14.50 -12.42 2.95
CA MET A 168 14.00 -12.54 4.31
C MET A 168 14.10 -11.22 5.10
N LEU A 169 15.02 -10.34 4.73
CA LEU A 169 15.26 -9.11 5.48
C LEU A 169 14.04 -8.17 5.50
N PRO A 170 13.35 -7.87 4.38
CA PRO A 170 12.14 -7.04 4.41
C PRO A 170 10.98 -7.62 5.22
N ILE A 171 10.93 -8.94 5.40
CA ILE A 171 9.88 -9.63 6.15
C ILE A 171 10.17 -9.59 7.66
N LEU A 172 11.43 -9.43 8.05
CA LEU A 172 11.89 -9.56 9.44
C LEU A 172 11.12 -8.66 10.44
N PRO A 173 10.86 -7.35 10.17
CA PRO A 173 10.09 -6.53 11.12
C PRO A 173 8.68 -7.08 11.35
N LEU A 174 8.00 -7.49 10.27
CA LEU A 174 6.66 -8.06 10.37
C LEU A 174 6.67 -9.38 11.14
N ALA A 175 7.63 -10.26 10.87
CA ALA A 175 7.78 -11.51 11.58
C ALA A 175 8.01 -11.28 13.09
N LEU A 176 8.88 -10.33 13.46
CA LEU A 176 9.11 -9.96 14.85
C LEU A 176 7.83 -9.42 15.51
N LEU A 177 7.11 -8.53 14.85
CA LEU A 177 5.87 -7.97 15.37
C LEU A 177 4.80 -9.05 15.64
N ILE A 178 4.69 -10.03 14.74
CA ILE A 178 3.74 -11.15 14.91
C ILE A 178 4.20 -12.09 16.03
N VAL A 179 5.47 -12.51 16.01
CA VAL A 179 6.03 -13.46 16.99
C VAL A 179 5.94 -12.92 18.41
N PHE A 180 6.23 -11.62 18.60
CA PHE A 180 6.17 -10.94 19.90
C PHE A 180 4.80 -10.29 20.16
N SER A 181 3.77 -10.65 19.40
CA SER A 181 2.41 -10.18 19.67
C SER A 181 1.72 -11.06 20.72
N PRO A 182 0.76 -10.49 21.47
CA PRO A 182 -0.07 -11.27 22.40
C PRO A 182 -0.87 -12.40 21.72
N TYR A 183 -1.09 -12.28 20.40
CA TYR A 183 -1.85 -13.27 19.62
C TYR A 183 -1.14 -14.61 19.45
N VAL A 184 0.19 -14.61 19.43
CA VAL A 184 1.00 -15.84 19.30
C VAL A 184 1.29 -16.47 20.68
N GLY A 185 1.34 -15.66 21.74
CA GLY A 185 1.44 -16.15 23.13
C GLY A 185 2.72 -16.93 23.45
N LEU A 186 3.82 -16.70 22.73
CA LEU A 186 5.08 -17.44 22.94
C LEU A 186 5.79 -17.10 24.26
N PHE A 187 5.50 -15.93 24.83
CA PHE A 187 6.15 -15.42 26.03
C PHE A 187 5.13 -15.18 27.15
N GLN A 188 5.44 -15.62 28.38
CA GLN A 188 4.65 -15.35 29.57
C GLN A 188 5.56 -14.81 30.69
N PRO A 189 5.46 -13.51 31.07
CA PRO A 189 4.49 -12.50 30.60
C PRO A 189 4.74 -12.08 29.14
N PRO A 190 3.72 -11.59 28.42
CA PRO A 190 3.86 -11.24 27.02
C PRO A 190 4.86 -10.08 26.84
N ILE A 191 5.88 -10.31 26.00
CA ILE A 191 6.82 -9.28 25.56
C ILE A 191 6.25 -8.71 24.28
N THR A 192 5.82 -7.43 24.31
CA THR A 192 5.31 -6.75 23.14
C THR A 192 6.37 -5.85 22.52
N LEU A 193 6.61 -6.00 21.22
CA LEU A 193 7.45 -5.08 20.45
C LEU A 193 6.56 -4.03 19.77
N ASN A 194 6.95 -2.77 19.88
CA ASN A 194 6.37 -1.74 19.02
C ASN A 194 7.02 -1.74 17.63
N THR A 195 6.34 -1.15 16.65
CA THR A 195 6.80 -1.12 15.25
C THR A 195 8.20 -0.49 15.10
N THR A 196 8.50 0.56 15.83
CA THR A 196 9.80 1.25 15.78
C THR A 196 10.93 0.33 16.27
N THR A 197 10.74 -0.34 17.40
CA THR A 197 11.74 -1.27 17.96
C THR A 197 11.96 -2.47 17.03
N ALA A 198 10.89 -3.04 16.47
CA ALA A 198 11.00 -4.14 15.50
C ALA A 198 11.77 -3.71 14.23
N MET A 199 11.49 -2.52 13.71
CA MET A 199 12.19 -1.99 12.53
C MET A 199 13.67 -1.67 12.82
N LEU A 200 13.99 -1.09 13.97
CA LEU A 200 15.38 -0.80 14.36
C LEU A 200 16.17 -2.08 14.58
N PHE A 201 15.61 -3.04 15.30
CA PHE A 201 16.24 -4.34 15.49
C PHE A 201 16.51 -5.04 14.16
N SER A 202 15.51 -5.06 13.28
CA SER A 202 15.64 -5.62 11.92
C SER A 202 16.69 -4.88 11.09
N LEU A 203 16.83 -3.56 11.26
CA LEU A 203 17.87 -2.78 10.61
C LEU A 203 19.26 -3.22 11.08
N PHE A 204 19.48 -3.38 12.39
CA PHE A 204 20.77 -3.84 12.93
C PHE A 204 21.11 -5.25 12.43
N VAL A 205 20.16 -6.18 12.49
CA VAL A 205 20.35 -7.54 11.94
C VAL A 205 20.73 -7.47 10.46
N SER A 206 20.02 -6.65 9.69
CA SER A 206 20.30 -6.48 8.27
C SER A 206 21.66 -5.85 7.98
N LEU A 207 22.11 -4.88 8.80
CA LEU A 207 23.45 -4.29 8.68
C LEU A 207 24.55 -5.31 8.93
N VAL A 208 24.40 -6.11 9.99
CA VAL A 208 25.36 -7.20 10.30
C VAL A 208 25.40 -8.19 9.15
N PHE A 209 24.23 -8.57 8.63
CA PHE A 209 24.11 -9.50 7.52
C PHE A 209 24.78 -8.98 6.23
N VAL A 210 24.52 -7.71 5.88
CA VAL A 210 25.16 -7.04 4.74
C VAL A 210 26.67 -6.93 4.93
N GLY A 211 27.14 -6.55 6.13
CA GLY A 211 28.56 -6.47 6.46
C GLY A 211 29.27 -7.81 6.31
N TYR A 212 28.66 -8.88 6.82
CA TYR A 212 29.19 -10.24 6.69
C TYR A 212 29.27 -10.69 5.23
N HIS A 213 28.20 -10.41 4.46
CA HIS A 213 28.10 -10.85 3.07
C HIS A 213 29.02 -10.06 2.12
N THR A 214 29.05 -8.74 2.26
CA THR A 214 29.86 -7.86 1.40
C THR A 214 31.33 -7.86 1.77
N ARG A 215 31.66 -8.20 3.04
CA ARG A 215 33.01 -8.09 3.62
C ARG A 215 33.67 -6.72 3.38
N ASN A 216 32.87 -5.68 3.19
CA ASN A 216 33.33 -4.34 2.87
C ASN A 216 32.58 -3.33 3.72
N ILE A 217 33.30 -2.82 4.73
CA ILE A 217 32.77 -1.86 5.69
C ILE A 217 32.23 -0.61 5.00
N ARG A 218 32.93 -0.09 3.99
CA ARG A 218 32.49 1.11 3.26
C ARG A 218 31.14 0.92 2.58
N LYS A 219 30.93 -0.22 1.90
CA LYS A 219 29.62 -0.54 1.28
C LYS A 219 28.51 -0.68 2.32
N THR A 220 28.83 -1.20 3.50
CA THR A 220 27.85 -1.33 4.58
C THR A 220 27.45 0.04 5.12
N PHE A 221 28.41 0.97 5.29
CA PHE A 221 28.11 2.35 5.69
C PHE A 221 27.35 3.13 4.62
N ASP A 222 27.69 2.94 3.34
CA ASP A 222 26.93 3.54 2.22
C ASP A 222 25.47 3.06 2.22
N ALA A 223 25.25 1.77 2.45
CA ALA A 223 23.91 1.21 2.62
C ALA A 223 23.18 1.82 3.83
N PHE A 224 23.86 1.96 4.98
CA PHE A 224 23.29 2.60 6.16
C PHE A 224 22.95 4.10 5.93
N SER A 225 23.74 4.81 5.14
CA SER A 225 23.44 6.19 4.74
C SER A 225 22.08 6.31 4.04
N SER A 226 21.66 5.29 3.27
CA SER A 226 20.36 5.29 2.61
C SER A 226 19.18 5.24 3.61
N PHE A 227 19.37 4.63 4.79
CA PHE A 227 18.40 4.67 5.88
C PHE A 227 18.15 6.11 6.34
N TRP A 228 19.20 6.88 6.60
CA TRP A 228 19.10 8.27 7.06
C TRP A 228 18.49 9.18 5.99
N LYS A 229 18.84 8.99 4.72
CA LYS A 229 18.22 9.70 3.60
C LYS A 229 16.72 9.40 3.51
N GLY A 230 16.37 8.12 3.62
CA GLY A 230 14.96 7.69 3.63
C GLY A 230 14.18 8.26 4.81
N MET A 231 14.79 8.32 6.01
CA MET A 231 14.19 8.92 7.19
C MET A 231 13.97 10.43 7.01
N GLY A 232 14.95 11.16 6.45
CA GLY A 232 14.81 12.57 6.12
C GLY A 232 13.68 12.85 5.14
N ASN A 233 13.52 12.02 4.10
CA ASN A 233 12.42 12.14 3.14
C ASN A 233 11.06 11.91 3.80
N VAL A 234 10.95 10.89 4.67
CA VAL A 234 9.70 10.62 5.42
C VAL A 234 9.40 11.75 6.40
N PHE A 235 10.41 12.29 7.07
CA PHE A 235 10.24 13.44 7.96
C PHE A 235 9.69 14.65 7.18
N GLY A 236 10.29 15.00 6.04
CA GLY A 236 9.88 16.13 5.21
C GLY A 236 8.50 15.97 4.55
N SER A 237 8.05 14.75 4.31
CA SER A 237 6.76 14.50 3.62
C SER A 237 5.66 14.03 4.57
N VAL A 238 5.90 12.97 5.36
CA VAL A 238 4.86 12.34 6.16
C VAL A 238 4.71 13.03 7.51
N VAL A 239 5.81 13.28 8.24
CA VAL A 239 5.72 13.88 9.58
C VAL A 239 5.22 15.31 9.50
N THR A 240 5.71 16.13 8.58
CA THR A 240 5.20 17.49 8.32
C THR A 240 3.72 17.48 7.98
N LEU A 241 3.27 16.52 7.19
CA LEU A 241 1.86 16.38 6.83
C LEU A 241 0.99 16.02 8.06
N ILE A 242 1.45 15.10 8.92
CA ILE A 242 0.75 14.74 10.16
C ILE A 242 0.58 15.98 11.05
N VAL A 243 1.68 16.72 11.29
CA VAL A 243 1.64 17.94 12.13
C VAL A 243 0.70 19.00 11.54
N ALA A 244 0.79 19.28 10.25
CA ALA A 244 -0.09 20.23 9.58
C ALA A 244 -1.57 19.80 9.66
N SER A 245 -1.84 18.52 9.48
CA SER A 245 -3.19 17.95 9.55
C SER A 245 -3.76 18.00 10.97
N GLU A 246 -2.93 17.78 11.99
CA GLU A 246 -3.36 17.89 13.39
C GLU A 246 -3.73 19.32 13.75
N ILE A 247 -2.94 20.31 13.31
CA ILE A 247 -3.24 21.75 13.51
C ILE A 247 -4.55 22.10 12.80
N PHE A 248 -4.72 21.68 11.56
CA PHE A 248 -5.94 21.92 10.78
C PHE A 248 -7.17 21.30 11.45
N SER A 249 -7.08 20.05 11.89
CA SER A 249 -8.18 19.35 12.55
C SER A 249 -8.55 20.00 13.89
N LYS A 250 -7.56 20.41 14.71
CA LYS A 250 -7.81 21.15 15.95
C LYS A 250 -8.48 22.48 15.68
N GLY A 251 -8.09 23.17 14.61
CA GLY A 251 -8.77 24.39 14.16
C GLY A 251 -10.24 24.16 13.83
N LEU A 252 -10.56 23.13 13.05
CA LEU A 252 -11.94 22.76 12.71
C LEU A 252 -12.77 22.38 13.94
N ILE A 253 -12.20 21.62 14.88
CA ILE A 253 -12.86 21.27 16.14
C ILE A 253 -13.19 22.53 16.94
N SER A 254 -12.22 23.45 17.06
CA SER A 254 -12.41 24.71 17.79
C SER A 254 -13.47 25.64 17.19
N LEU A 255 -13.71 25.50 15.87
CA LEU A 255 -14.77 26.24 15.15
C LEU A 255 -16.16 25.57 15.28
N GLY A 256 -16.29 24.45 16.00
CA GLY A 256 -17.55 23.71 16.14
C GLY A 256 -17.95 22.95 14.87
N PHE A 257 -16.98 22.61 14.01
CA PHE A 257 -17.26 21.91 12.76
C PHE A 257 -17.94 20.56 12.99
N ILE A 258 -17.50 19.80 13.99
CA ILE A 258 -18.08 18.47 14.29
C ILE A 258 -19.53 18.62 14.71
N ASP A 259 -19.82 19.53 15.64
CA ASP A 259 -21.17 19.77 16.16
C ASP A 259 -22.11 20.19 15.03
N SER A 260 -21.72 21.19 14.24
CA SER A 260 -22.50 21.67 13.09
C SER A 260 -22.77 20.58 12.06
N LEU A 261 -21.78 19.71 11.80
CA LEU A 261 -21.90 18.64 10.83
C LEU A 261 -22.88 17.56 11.30
N VAL A 262 -22.75 17.12 12.56
CA VAL A 262 -23.60 16.08 13.13
C VAL A 262 -25.03 16.60 13.28
N ASP A 263 -25.23 17.80 13.77
CA ASP A 263 -26.55 18.42 13.89
C ASP A 263 -27.25 18.55 12.54
N TYR A 264 -26.55 19.04 11.53
CA TYR A 264 -27.10 19.13 10.17
C TYR A 264 -27.47 17.76 9.62
N SER A 265 -26.57 16.79 9.77
CA SER A 265 -26.79 15.43 9.26
C SER A 265 -27.96 14.72 9.93
N THR A 266 -28.11 14.88 11.25
CA THR A 266 -29.24 14.31 12.00
C THR A 266 -30.54 15.04 11.69
N HIS A 267 -30.49 16.36 11.47
CA HIS A 267 -31.67 17.15 11.10
C HIS A 267 -32.28 16.71 9.74
N ILE A 268 -31.44 16.32 8.78
CA ILE A 268 -31.89 15.76 7.48
C ILE A 268 -32.17 14.25 7.54
N GLY A 269 -32.12 13.64 8.73
CA GLY A 269 -32.49 12.24 8.96
C GLY A 269 -31.46 11.21 8.48
N LEU A 270 -30.20 11.58 8.29
CA LEU A 270 -29.16 10.63 7.94
C LEU A 270 -28.80 9.73 9.13
N SER A 271 -28.76 8.42 8.89
CA SER A 271 -28.21 7.47 9.85
C SER A 271 -26.68 7.61 9.96
N GLY A 272 -26.10 7.19 11.09
CA GLY A 272 -24.64 7.19 11.27
C GLY A 272 -23.89 6.43 10.16
N ILE A 273 -24.47 5.33 9.63
CA ILE A 273 -23.91 4.58 8.48
C ILE A 273 -23.93 5.43 7.21
N ALA A 274 -25.01 6.16 6.96
CA ALA A 274 -25.11 7.05 5.80
C ALA A 274 -24.07 8.18 5.88
N ILE A 275 -23.88 8.74 7.06
CA ILE A 275 -22.83 9.75 7.32
C ILE A 275 -21.45 9.15 7.04
N ALA A 276 -21.16 7.95 7.55
CA ALA A 276 -19.91 7.25 7.28
C ALA A 276 -19.66 7.03 5.77
N ALA A 277 -20.70 6.64 5.02
CA ALA A 277 -20.61 6.45 3.58
C ALA A 277 -20.34 7.76 2.83
N VAL A 278 -20.98 8.85 3.21
CA VAL A 278 -20.72 10.19 2.63
C VAL A 278 -19.28 10.62 2.89
N PHE A 279 -18.78 10.47 4.12
CA PHE A 279 -17.39 10.77 4.45
C PHE A 279 -16.41 9.89 3.68
N ALA A 280 -16.69 8.60 3.57
CA ALA A 280 -15.88 7.68 2.78
C ALA A 280 -15.76 8.14 1.32
N LEU A 281 -16.89 8.59 0.73
CA LEU A 281 -16.90 9.13 -0.63
C LEU A 281 -16.11 10.46 -0.73
N ILE A 282 -16.28 11.38 0.23
CA ILE A 282 -15.55 12.64 0.25
C ILE A 282 -14.05 12.39 0.33
N ILE A 283 -13.61 11.51 1.22
CA ILE A 283 -12.18 11.18 1.39
C ILE A 283 -11.64 10.44 0.16
N PHE A 284 -12.43 9.56 -0.45
CA PHE A 284 -12.07 8.92 -1.72
C PHE A 284 -11.82 9.96 -2.82
N CYS A 285 -12.77 10.89 -3.02
CA CYS A 285 -12.63 11.96 -4.01
C CYS A 285 -11.44 12.88 -3.69
N ALA A 286 -11.26 13.26 -2.43
CA ALA A 286 -10.13 14.07 -1.99
C ALA A 286 -8.79 13.38 -2.27
N ALA A 287 -8.67 12.10 -1.93
CA ALA A 287 -7.47 11.31 -2.20
C ALA A 287 -7.19 11.16 -3.71
N MET A 288 -8.24 11.00 -4.50
CA MET A 288 -8.15 10.94 -5.96
C MET A 288 -7.68 12.27 -6.54
N LEU A 289 -8.23 13.39 -6.10
CA LEU A 289 -7.85 14.73 -6.57
C LEU A 289 -6.44 15.14 -6.11
N MET A 290 -6.02 14.74 -4.92
CA MET A 290 -4.69 15.05 -4.39
C MET A 290 -3.60 14.06 -4.85
N GLY A 291 -3.98 12.91 -5.40
CA GLY A 291 -3.02 11.84 -5.72
C GLY A 291 -2.37 11.19 -4.50
N SER A 292 -2.91 11.43 -3.29
CA SER A 292 -2.31 11.01 -2.03
C SER A 292 -3.35 10.56 -1.01
N GLY A 293 -3.36 9.26 -0.70
CA GLY A 293 -4.21 8.71 0.36
C GLY A 293 -3.80 9.18 1.75
N ASN A 294 -2.49 9.33 1.99
CA ASN A 294 -1.99 9.85 3.27
C ASN A 294 -2.49 11.28 3.51
N ALA A 295 -2.39 12.15 2.50
CA ALA A 295 -2.83 13.54 2.63
C ALA A 295 -4.32 13.61 2.99
N ALA A 296 -5.16 12.84 2.28
CA ALA A 296 -6.59 12.82 2.55
C ALA A 296 -6.92 12.25 3.94
N PHE A 297 -6.36 11.08 4.28
CA PHE A 297 -6.66 10.43 5.54
C PHE A 297 -6.13 11.22 6.76
N PHE A 298 -4.91 11.76 6.68
CA PHE A 298 -4.34 12.53 7.78
C PHE A 298 -5.08 13.84 8.02
N SER A 299 -5.59 14.50 6.96
CA SER A 299 -6.33 15.75 7.12
C SER A 299 -7.65 15.59 7.86
N PHE A 300 -8.34 14.48 7.68
CA PHE A 300 -9.67 14.25 8.26
C PHE A 300 -9.67 13.21 9.38
N GLY A 301 -8.68 12.34 9.46
CA GLY A 301 -8.57 11.28 10.45
C GLY A 301 -8.77 11.75 11.90
N PRO A 302 -8.09 12.80 12.37
CA PRO A 302 -8.22 13.28 13.74
C PRO A 302 -9.63 13.76 14.14
N LEU A 303 -10.51 14.04 13.17
CA LEU A 303 -11.91 14.42 13.43
C LEU A 303 -12.81 13.21 13.72
N LEU A 304 -12.43 12.01 13.22
CA LEU A 304 -13.29 10.84 13.18
C LEU A 304 -13.71 10.30 14.55
N PRO A 305 -12.83 10.26 15.59
CA PRO A 305 -13.24 9.82 16.91
C PRO A 305 -14.32 10.73 17.52
N GLY A 306 -14.21 12.06 17.34
CA GLY A 306 -15.21 13.01 17.81
C GLY A 306 -16.57 12.85 17.10
N ILE A 307 -16.55 12.68 15.78
CA ILE A 307 -17.76 12.44 14.97
C ILE A 307 -18.41 11.10 15.39
N ALA A 308 -17.62 10.03 15.53
CA ALA A 308 -18.13 8.74 15.95
C ALA A 308 -18.78 8.79 17.33
N GLY A 309 -18.14 9.49 18.29
CA GLY A 309 -18.65 9.67 19.64
C GLY A 309 -20.01 10.37 19.66
N GLN A 310 -20.19 11.45 18.88
CA GLN A 310 -21.48 12.15 18.77
C GLN A 310 -22.57 11.32 18.08
N LEU A 311 -22.18 10.44 17.16
CA LEU A 311 -23.10 9.52 16.48
C LEU A 311 -23.40 8.25 17.31
N GLY A 312 -22.81 8.09 18.51
CA GLY A 312 -22.94 6.89 19.33
C GLY A 312 -22.33 5.64 18.69
N MET A 313 -21.32 5.80 17.82
CA MET A 313 -20.65 4.72 17.09
C MET A 313 -19.23 4.51 17.63
N PRO A 314 -18.72 3.27 17.60
CA PRO A 314 -17.29 3.04 17.91
C PRO A 314 -16.40 3.71 16.86
N ALA A 315 -15.29 4.33 17.30
CA ALA A 315 -14.40 5.11 16.42
C ALA A 315 -13.88 4.30 15.21
N TYR A 316 -13.58 3.01 15.39
CA TYR A 316 -13.11 2.15 14.30
C TYR A 316 -14.10 2.02 13.14
N SER A 317 -15.41 2.20 13.40
CA SER A 317 -16.45 2.10 12.36
C SER A 317 -16.41 3.27 11.36
N LEU A 318 -15.77 4.38 11.71
CA LEU A 318 -15.46 5.49 10.80
C LEU A 318 -13.99 5.42 10.32
N VAL A 319 -13.05 5.23 11.23
CA VAL A 319 -11.61 5.29 10.94
C VAL A 319 -11.21 4.27 9.86
N LEU A 320 -11.66 3.01 9.97
CA LEU A 320 -11.27 1.95 9.04
C LEU A 320 -11.80 2.15 7.62
N PRO A 321 -13.11 2.37 7.39
CA PRO A 321 -13.62 2.62 6.04
C PRO A 321 -13.00 3.86 5.39
N LEU A 322 -12.76 4.92 6.16
CA LEU A 322 -12.18 6.15 5.64
C LEU A 322 -10.71 6.00 5.28
N GLN A 323 -9.94 5.26 6.06
CA GLN A 323 -8.56 4.88 5.73
C GLN A 323 -8.50 4.10 4.41
N LEU A 324 -9.37 3.11 4.24
CA LEU A 324 -9.42 2.31 3.01
C LEU A 324 -9.88 3.14 1.82
N SER A 325 -10.89 4.01 1.99
CA SER A 325 -11.36 4.92 0.95
C SER A 325 -10.26 5.86 0.47
N ALA A 326 -9.45 6.40 1.38
CA ALA A 326 -8.29 7.22 1.04
C ALA A 326 -7.26 6.44 0.20
N SER A 327 -6.99 5.20 0.57
CA SER A 327 -6.07 4.33 -0.19
C SER A 327 -6.61 3.98 -1.59
N MET A 328 -7.90 3.68 -1.68
CA MET A 328 -8.58 3.41 -2.95
C MET A 328 -8.62 4.65 -3.85
N GLY A 329 -8.94 5.84 -3.29
CA GLY A 329 -8.94 7.10 -4.02
C GLY A 329 -7.57 7.43 -4.61
N ARG A 330 -6.49 7.21 -3.85
CA ARG A 330 -5.11 7.33 -4.36
C ARG A 330 -4.85 6.37 -5.52
N ALA A 331 -5.29 5.13 -5.42
CA ALA A 331 -5.06 4.14 -6.48
C ALA A 331 -5.86 4.43 -7.76
N ALA A 332 -6.99 5.16 -7.65
CA ALA A 332 -7.79 5.62 -8.77
C ALA A 332 -7.33 6.98 -9.34
N SER A 333 -6.28 7.59 -8.78
CA SER A 333 -5.84 8.93 -9.15
C SER A 333 -4.82 8.91 -10.28
N PRO A 334 -5.07 9.56 -11.43
CA PRO A 334 -4.10 9.64 -12.54
C PRO A 334 -2.84 10.45 -12.18
N ILE A 335 -2.89 11.26 -11.12
CA ILE A 335 -1.75 12.06 -10.65
C ILE A 335 -1.03 11.40 -9.46
N ALA A 336 -1.47 10.23 -8.99
CA ALA A 336 -0.80 9.52 -7.92
C ALA A 336 0.60 9.07 -8.36
N GLY A 337 1.57 9.22 -7.45
CA GLY A 337 2.97 8.92 -7.76
C GLY A 337 3.21 7.50 -8.29
N ILE A 338 2.44 6.50 -7.83
CA ILE A 338 2.52 5.15 -8.38
C ILE A 338 2.00 5.10 -9.83
N ILE A 339 0.83 5.68 -10.11
CA ILE A 339 0.21 5.64 -11.44
C ILE A 339 1.12 6.34 -12.46
N VAL A 340 1.60 7.54 -12.12
CA VAL A 340 2.56 8.29 -12.98
C VAL A 340 3.84 7.50 -13.21
N ALA A 341 4.38 6.87 -12.15
CA ALA A 341 5.62 6.12 -12.25
C ALA A 341 5.49 4.88 -13.14
N ILE A 342 4.44 4.05 -12.95
CA ILE A 342 4.27 2.83 -13.74
C ILE A 342 3.84 3.14 -15.18
N ALA A 343 3.01 4.14 -15.38
CA ALA A 343 2.59 4.61 -16.71
C ALA A 343 3.78 5.15 -17.51
N GLY A 344 4.66 5.94 -16.87
CA GLY A 344 5.86 6.48 -17.50
C GLY A 344 6.85 5.41 -17.96
N VAL A 345 7.05 4.34 -17.16
CA VAL A 345 7.92 3.22 -17.55
C VAL A 345 7.33 2.43 -18.72
N ALA A 346 6.03 2.25 -18.76
CA ALA A 346 5.35 1.47 -19.80
C ALA A 346 4.98 2.27 -21.05
N GLY A 347 5.20 3.60 -21.05
CA GLY A 347 4.88 4.47 -22.17
C GLY A 347 3.38 4.59 -22.45
N VAL A 348 2.54 4.58 -21.40
CA VAL A 348 1.09 4.79 -21.50
C VAL A 348 0.67 6.05 -20.77
N SER A 349 -0.51 6.59 -21.09
CA SER A 349 -1.05 7.74 -20.37
C SER A 349 -1.55 7.33 -18.97
N PRO A 350 -1.22 8.10 -17.90
CA PRO A 350 -1.78 7.84 -16.56
C PRO A 350 -3.33 7.88 -16.51
N ILE A 351 -3.97 8.55 -17.45
CA ILE A 351 -5.45 8.64 -17.52
C ILE A 351 -6.07 7.37 -18.12
N GLU A 352 -5.31 6.65 -18.95
CA GLU A 352 -5.75 5.39 -19.55
C GLU A 352 -5.68 4.23 -18.57
N LEU A 353 -4.88 4.38 -17.52
CA LEU A 353 -4.67 3.37 -16.49
C LEU A 353 -5.70 3.45 -15.36
#